data_f475dd67aab04cfb35bfc5cf121f1874
#
_entry.id   f475dd67aab04cfb35bfc5cf121f1874
#
_cell.length_a   1.000
_cell.length_b   1.000
_cell.length_c   1.000
_cell.angle_alpha   90.00
_cell.angle_beta   90.00
_cell.angle_gamma   90.00
#
_symmetry.space_group_name_H-M   'P 1'
#
loop_
_entity.id
_entity.type
_entity.pdbx_description
1 polymer ?
#
loop_
_entity_poly.entity_id
_entity_poly.type
_entity_poly.pdbx_seq_one_letter_code
_entity_poly.pdbx_strand_id
1 'polypeptide(L)'
;MGVRGDRHPRQKPARHRASRFLRQESGSTAVEFALIAAPFIALIFGIIQTGFALFADQILQTRVTEAGRLIMTGQAQAYTREDFRNAICSGTMSSLFNCNKLGIQSTAVANFSSASSSSMNTACETAYDPAHPNSATESACFDPGNSSAQSGGDSIVVVRVTYDWPYSLNLLALTNKTKLVATTVFRNEPWPASASTP
;
A
#
# COMPACT_ATOMS: atom_id res chain seq x y z
N MET A 1 87.69 14.69 -3.28
CA MET A 1 86.55 13.80 -3.34
C MET A 1 85.61 14.18 -2.18
N GLY A 2 84.55 14.96 -2.46
CA GLY A 2 83.63 15.47 -1.44
C GLY A 2 82.34 14.68 -1.51
N VAL A 3 81.95 14.07 -0.40
CA VAL A 3 80.70 13.35 -0.25
C VAL A 3 79.61 14.36 0.09
N ARG A 4 78.63 14.52 -0.82
CA ARG A 4 77.43 15.33 -0.65
C ARG A 4 76.42 14.51 0.20
N GLY A 5 76.16 14.98 1.41
CA GLY A 5 75.12 14.39 2.29
C GLY A 5 73.74 14.85 1.85
N ASP A 6 72.91 13.88 1.44
CA ASP A 6 71.50 14.08 1.13
C ASP A 6 70.69 14.37 2.39
N ARG A 7 70.11 15.57 2.46
CA ARG A 7 69.16 15.92 3.54
C ARG A 7 67.77 15.50 3.15
N HIS A 8 67.27 14.38 3.73
CA HIS A 8 65.86 14.02 3.66
C HIS A 8 64.97 15.07 4.31
N PRO A 9 63.93 15.53 3.61
CA PRO A 9 62.95 16.43 4.22
C PRO A 9 62.10 15.68 5.26
N ARG A 10 62.18 16.12 6.53
CA ARG A 10 61.29 15.63 7.61
C ARG A 10 59.85 15.96 7.30
N GLN A 11 59.05 14.95 7.01
CA GLN A 11 57.57 15.05 6.93
C GLN A 11 57.05 15.39 8.33
N LYS A 12 56.43 16.58 8.46
CA LYS A 12 55.72 17.00 9.70
C LYS A 12 54.45 16.18 9.85
N PRO A 13 54.17 15.58 11.02
CA PRO A 13 53.00 14.74 11.23
C PRO A 13 51.70 15.58 11.13
N ALA A 14 50.74 15.03 10.41
CA ALA A 14 49.42 15.66 10.12
C ALA A 14 48.48 15.79 11.35
N ARG A 15 49.03 15.63 12.58
CA ARG A 15 48.24 15.66 13.82
C ARG A 15 47.70 17.02 14.25
N HIS A 16 48.09 18.13 13.62
CA HIS A 16 47.68 19.47 14.04
C HIS A 16 46.40 20.00 13.39
N ARG A 17 45.81 19.28 12.43
CA ARG A 17 44.56 19.75 11.80
C ARG A 17 43.32 19.41 12.61
N ALA A 18 43.25 18.27 13.24
CA ALA A 18 42.09 17.83 14.03
C ALA A 18 41.85 18.70 15.30
N SER A 19 42.93 19.16 15.97
CA SER A 19 42.79 19.99 17.17
C SER A 19 42.32 21.42 16.91
N ARG A 20 42.42 21.93 15.66
CA ARG A 20 41.93 23.24 15.30
C ARG A 20 40.39 23.26 15.09
N PHE A 21 39.80 22.13 14.69
CA PHE A 21 38.34 22.01 14.57
C PHE A 21 37.63 21.99 15.93
N LEU A 22 38.25 21.42 16.96
CA LEU A 22 37.67 21.34 18.30
C LEU A 22 37.77 22.66 19.11
N ARG A 23 38.48 23.66 18.58
CA ARG A 23 38.71 24.94 19.28
C ARG A 23 37.99 26.12 18.64
N GLN A 24 37.16 25.89 17.60
CA GLN A 24 36.35 26.94 17.00
C GLN A 24 34.98 27.00 17.69
N GLU A 25 34.80 27.96 18.56
CA GLU A 25 33.53 28.24 19.29
C GLU A 25 32.37 28.53 18.33
N SER A 26 32.62 28.94 17.12
CA SER A 26 31.62 29.12 16.04
C SER A 26 30.92 27.82 15.60
N GLY A 27 31.40 26.65 16.01
CA GLY A 27 30.72 25.35 15.78
C GLY A 27 29.69 24.98 16.85
N SER A 28 29.77 25.57 18.04
CA SER A 28 28.89 25.23 19.17
C SER A 28 27.43 25.52 18.86
N THR A 29 27.09 26.68 18.32
CA THR A 29 25.73 27.06 17.97
C THR A 29 25.13 26.19 16.86
N ALA A 30 25.94 25.71 15.92
CA ALA A 30 25.47 24.80 14.88
C ALA A 30 25.13 23.41 15.45
N VAL A 31 25.89 22.92 16.42
CA VAL A 31 25.63 21.64 17.09
C VAL A 31 24.37 21.74 17.97
N GLU A 32 24.24 22.83 18.74
CA GLU A 32 23.04 23.08 19.55
C GLU A 32 21.78 23.14 18.69
N PHE A 33 21.83 23.87 17.57
CA PHE A 33 20.73 23.93 16.62
C PHE A 33 20.41 22.55 16.02
N ALA A 34 21.42 21.78 15.61
CA ALA A 34 21.25 20.44 15.04
C ALA A 34 20.58 19.46 16.02
N LEU A 35 20.94 19.53 17.31
CA LEU A 35 20.35 18.68 18.35
C LEU A 35 18.85 18.97 18.56
N ILE A 36 18.43 20.22 18.44
CA ILE A 36 17.02 20.62 18.57
C ILE A 36 16.28 20.40 17.25
N ALA A 37 16.90 20.72 16.11
CA ALA A 37 16.28 20.60 14.80
C ALA A 37 16.01 19.12 14.40
N ALA A 38 16.89 18.21 14.77
CA ALA A 38 16.75 16.80 14.40
C ALA A 38 15.45 16.15 14.92
N PRO A 39 15.11 16.21 16.22
CA PRO A 39 13.85 15.65 16.72
C PRO A 39 12.64 16.42 16.20
N PHE A 40 12.75 17.73 16.01
CA PHE A 40 11.67 18.55 15.46
C PHE A 40 11.34 18.18 14.01
N ILE A 41 12.35 18.03 13.17
CA ILE A 41 12.19 17.61 11.77
C ILE A 41 11.63 16.17 11.72
N ALA A 42 12.12 15.26 12.57
CA ALA A 42 11.61 13.89 12.65
C ALA A 42 10.12 13.86 13.01
N LEU A 43 9.67 14.72 13.92
CA LEU A 43 8.27 14.85 14.30
C LEU A 43 7.42 15.36 13.12
N ILE A 44 7.87 16.40 12.41
CA ILE A 44 7.17 16.94 11.24
C ILE A 44 7.03 15.85 10.16
N PHE A 45 8.10 15.13 9.85
CA PHE A 45 8.04 14.04 8.88
C PHE A 45 7.09 12.94 9.33
N GLY A 46 7.05 12.59 10.61
CA GLY A 46 6.11 11.62 11.15
C GLY A 46 4.65 12.02 10.95
N ILE A 47 4.32 13.30 11.20
CA ILE A 47 2.96 13.83 11.00
C ILE A 47 2.58 13.80 9.51
N ILE A 48 3.46 14.29 8.63
CA ILE A 48 3.22 14.32 7.18
C ILE A 48 2.99 12.91 6.65
N GLN A 49 3.82 11.97 7.07
CA GLN A 49 3.73 10.58 6.62
C GLN A 49 2.42 9.90 7.05
N THR A 50 2.02 10.11 8.31
CA THR A 50 0.75 9.58 8.82
C THR A 50 -0.43 10.20 8.06
N GLY A 51 -0.41 11.52 7.85
CA GLY A 51 -1.42 12.22 7.06
C GLY A 51 -1.53 11.69 5.64
N PHE A 52 -0.40 11.41 5.00
CA PHE A 52 -0.37 10.86 3.64
C PHE A 52 -0.91 9.43 3.58
N ALA A 53 -0.61 8.59 4.57
CA ALA A 53 -1.16 7.24 4.67
C ALA A 53 -2.70 7.25 4.86
N LEU A 54 -3.21 8.14 5.73
CA LEU A 54 -4.66 8.32 5.92
C LEU A 54 -5.36 8.84 4.66
N PHE A 55 -4.73 9.77 3.94
CA PHE A 55 -5.24 10.26 2.67
C PHE A 55 -5.31 9.13 1.61
N ALA A 56 -4.28 8.30 1.53
CA ALA A 56 -4.26 7.15 0.64
C ALA A 56 -5.37 6.14 1.00
N ASP A 57 -5.59 5.89 2.31
CA ASP A 57 -6.66 5.02 2.77
C ASP A 57 -8.05 5.52 2.34
N GLN A 58 -8.30 6.82 2.45
CA GLN A 58 -9.56 7.44 2.00
C GLN A 58 -9.78 7.30 0.49
N ILE A 59 -8.72 7.48 -0.31
CA ILE A 59 -8.81 7.27 -1.76
C ILE A 59 -9.13 5.81 -2.06
N LEU A 60 -8.44 4.87 -1.42
CA LEU A 60 -8.68 3.44 -1.60
C LEU A 60 -10.14 3.09 -1.27
N GLN A 61 -10.63 3.55 -0.10
CA GLN A 61 -12.00 3.30 0.35
C GLN A 61 -13.05 3.86 -0.64
N THR A 62 -12.84 5.07 -1.15
CA THR A 62 -13.73 5.70 -2.13
C THR A 62 -13.77 4.89 -3.42
N ARG A 63 -12.63 4.48 -3.95
CA ARG A 63 -12.54 3.70 -5.19
C ARG A 63 -13.14 2.30 -5.06
N VAL A 64 -12.92 1.64 -3.94
CA VAL A 64 -13.54 0.33 -3.67
C VAL A 64 -15.06 0.45 -3.57
N THR A 65 -15.56 1.51 -2.97
CA THR A 65 -17.02 1.76 -2.90
C THR A 65 -17.61 2.05 -4.28
N GLU A 66 -16.94 2.86 -5.10
CA GLU A 66 -17.37 3.14 -6.50
C GLU A 66 -17.36 1.86 -7.34
N ALA A 67 -16.31 1.06 -7.28
CA ALA A 67 -16.23 -0.22 -7.98
C ALA A 67 -17.27 -1.23 -7.46
N GLY A 68 -17.54 -1.24 -6.15
CA GLY A 68 -18.58 -2.07 -5.54
C GLY A 68 -19.99 -1.80 -6.13
N ARG A 69 -20.27 -0.58 -6.55
CA ARG A 69 -21.53 -0.25 -7.22
C ARG A 69 -21.71 -0.98 -8.55
N LEU A 70 -20.62 -1.28 -9.26
CA LEU A 70 -20.69 -2.08 -10.49
C LEU A 70 -21.18 -3.50 -10.24
N ILE A 71 -20.79 -4.08 -9.09
CA ILE A 71 -21.28 -5.38 -8.65
C ILE A 71 -22.75 -5.23 -8.22
N MET A 72 -23.07 -4.25 -7.38
CA MET A 72 -24.40 -4.02 -6.84
C MET A 72 -25.46 -3.86 -7.94
N THR A 73 -25.14 -3.14 -9.01
CA THR A 73 -26.04 -2.88 -10.15
C THR A 73 -25.98 -3.97 -11.23
N GLY A 74 -25.21 -5.04 -11.03
CA GLY A 74 -25.12 -6.17 -11.97
C GLY A 74 -24.23 -5.92 -13.19
N GLN A 75 -23.54 -4.77 -13.28
CA GLN A 75 -22.66 -4.47 -14.42
C GLN A 75 -21.38 -5.34 -14.41
N ALA A 76 -20.96 -5.78 -13.22
CA ALA A 76 -19.74 -6.57 -13.05
C ALA A 76 -19.98 -8.10 -13.02
N GLN A 77 -21.14 -8.59 -13.50
CA GLN A 77 -21.44 -10.03 -13.49
C GLN A 77 -20.47 -10.90 -14.30
N ALA A 78 -19.99 -10.34 -15.41
CA ALA A 78 -19.02 -11.02 -16.30
C ALA A 78 -17.58 -10.60 -16.00
N TYR A 79 -17.33 -9.80 -14.95
CA TYR A 79 -15.98 -9.36 -14.62
C TYR A 79 -15.15 -10.49 -14.05
N THR A 80 -13.90 -10.48 -14.46
CA THR A 80 -12.83 -11.20 -13.76
C THR A 80 -12.30 -10.35 -12.61
N ARG A 81 -11.50 -10.95 -11.73
CA ARG A 81 -10.77 -10.18 -10.69
C ARG A 81 -9.89 -9.08 -11.30
N GLU A 82 -9.34 -9.31 -12.50
CA GLU A 82 -8.55 -8.32 -13.22
C GLU A 82 -9.39 -7.14 -13.70
N ASP A 83 -10.56 -7.39 -14.28
CA ASP A 83 -11.46 -6.33 -14.73
C ASP A 83 -11.88 -5.46 -13.55
N PHE A 84 -12.20 -6.07 -12.42
CA PHE A 84 -12.56 -5.36 -11.20
C PHE A 84 -11.39 -4.56 -10.64
N ARG A 85 -10.16 -5.11 -10.67
CA ARG A 85 -8.95 -4.36 -10.32
C ARG A 85 -8.76 -3.13 -11.21
N ASN A 86 -8.96 -3.28 -12.51
CA ASN A 86 -8.83 -2.18 -13.47
C ASN A 86 -9.90 -1.09 -13.22
N ALA A 87 -11.10 -1.50 -12.82
CA ALA A 87 -12.16 -0.56 -12.42
C ALA A 87 -11.77 0.26 -11.17
N ILE A 88 -11.20 -0.39 -10.14
CA ILE A 88 -10.68 0.30 -8.94
C ILE A 88 -9.52 1.24 -9.32
N CYS A 89 -8.62 0.79 -10.18
CA CYS A 89 -7.40 1.49 -10.55
C CYS A 89 -7.58 2.62 -11.58
N SER A 90 -8.79 2.93 -11.94
CA SER A 90 -9.06 4.03 -12.88
C SER A 90 -8.73 5.41 -12.27
N GLY A 91 -8.32 6.35 -13.12
CA GLY A 91 -8.09 7.74 -12.72
C GLY A 91 -6.87 7.95 -11.81
N THR A 92 -7.04 8.75 -10.75
CA THR A 92 -5.97 9.16 -9.82
C THR A 92 -5.36 8.01 -9.02
N MET A 93 -6.05 6.87 -8.94
CA MET A 93 -5.58 5.70 -8.19
C MET A 93 -4.26 5.16 -8.74
N SER A 94 -4.11 5.08 -10.06
CA SER A 94 -2.91 4.57 -10.72
C SER A 94 -1.64 5.40 -10.48
N SER A 95 -1.80 6.66 -10.08
CA SER A 95 -0.67 7.54 -9.75
C SER A 95 -0.12 7.32 -8.35
N LEU A 96 -0.96 6.89 -7.41
CA LEU A 96 -0.60 6.70 -5.99
C LEU A 96 -0.33 5.25 -5.63
N PHE A 97 -1.00 4.32 -6.31
CA PHE A 97 -0.96 2.90 -5.98
C PHE A 97 -0.37 2.09 -7.14
N ASN A 98 0.43 1.10 -6.78
CA ASN A 98 0.79 0.06 -7.74
C ASN A 98 -0.34 -0.96 -7.82
N CYS A 99 -1.17 -0.84 -8.85
CA CYS A 99 -2.37 -1.65 -9.02
C CYS A 99 -2.11 -3.16 -9.09
N ASN A 100 -0.92 -3.56 -9.51
CA ASN A 100 -0.54 -4.97 -9.53
C ASN A 100 -0.28 -5.56 -8.13
N LYS A 101 -0.23 -4.71 -7.09
CA LYS A 101 -0.01 -5.11 -5.70
C LYS A 101 -1.29 -5.03 -4.85
N LEU A 102 -2.44 -4.83 -5.45
CA LEU A 102 -3.72 -4.87 -4.75
C LEU A 102 -4.15 -6.31 -4.52
N GLY A 103 -4.36 -6.67 -3.26
CA GLY A 103 -5.10 -7.87 -2.89
C GLY A 103 -6.60 -7.57 -2.98
N ILE A 104 -7.36 -8.40 -3.67
CA ILE A 104 -8.81 -8.20 -3.89
C ILE A 104 -9.53 -9.48 -3.57
N GLN A 105 -10.55 -9.38 -2.74
CA GLN A 105 -11.50 -10.46 -2.50
C GLN A 105 -12.93 -9.92 -2.57
N SER A 106 -13.75 -10.60 -3.35
CA SER A 106 -15.20 -10.44 -3.36
C SER A 106 -15.85 -11.79 -3.01
N THR A 107 -16.76 -11.79 -2.05
CA THR A 107 -17.41 -13.02 -1.59
C THR A 107 -18.88 -12.76 -1.38
N ALA A 108 -19.73 -13.62 -1.96
CA ALA A 108 -21.16 -13.62 -1.67
C ALA A 108 -21.45 -14.36 -0.36
N VAL A 109 -22.33 -13.79 0.47
CA VAL A 109 -22.71 -14.34 1.76
C VAL A 109 -24.24 -14.33 1.89
N ALA A 110 -24.75 -15.26 2.69
CA ALA A 110 -26.20 -15.45 2.85
C ALA A 110 -26.88 -14.34 3.69
N ASN A 111 -26.15 -13.73 4.62
CA ASN A 111 -26.67 -12.71 5.52
C ASN A 111 -25.58 -11.77 6.02
N PHE A 112 -25.98 -10.62 6.59
CA PHE A 112 -25.04 -9.61 7.10
C PHE A 112 -24.22 -10.11 8.32
N SER A 113 -24.73 -11.04 9.09
CA SER A 113 -23.95 -11.60 10.21
C SER A 113 -22.78 -12.45 9.70
N SER A 114 -22.98 -13.17 8.60
CA SER A 114 -21.90 -13.91 7.92
C SER A 114 -20.88 -12.97 7.28
N ALA A 115 -21.31 -11.78 6.85
CA ALA A 115 -20.41 -10.75 6.32
C ALA A 115 -19.41 -10.26 7.38
N SER A 116 -19.86 -10.08 8.64
CA SER A 116 -19.00 -9.61 9.72
C SER A 116 -17.95 -10.65 10.14
N SER A 117 -18.24 -11.93 9.99
CA SER A 117 -17.34 -13.04 10.31
C SER A 117 -16.45 -13.47 9.14
N SER A 118 -16.71 -12.96 7.92
CA SER A 118 -15.89 -13.29 6.76
C SER A 118 -14.49 -12.69 6.90
N SER A 119 -13.47 -13.54 6.98
CA SER A 119 -12.07 -13.13 6.91
C SER A 119 -11.59 -13.15 5.47
N MET A 120 -10.63 -12.28 5.16
CA MET A 120 -9.98 -12.36 3.86
C MET A 120 -9.13 -13.63 3.78
N ASN A 121 -9.26 -14.35 2.67
CA ASN A 121 -8.38 -15.48 2.40
C ASN A 121 -6.96 -14.96 2.12
N THR A 122 -5.97 -15.52 2.80
CA THR A 122 -4.55 -15.13 2.62
C THR A 122 -4.08 -15.28 1.18
N ALA A 123 -4.63 -16.23 0.44
CA ALA A 123 -4.35 -16.38 -1.00
C ALA A 123 -4.84 -15.19 -1.82
N CYS A 124 -5.93 -14.53 -1.40
CA CYS A 124 -6.49 -13.35 -2.07
C CYS A 124 -5.82 -12.05 -1.64
N GLU A 125 -5.06 -12.07 -0.55
CA GLU A 125 -4.21 -10.93 -0.12
C GLU A 125 -2.97 -10.78 -1.01
N THR A 126 -2.57 -11.86 -1.69
CA THR A 126 -1.42 -11.81 -2.60
C THR A 126 -1.75 -10.97 -3.82
N ALA A 127 -0.71 -10.28 -4.30
CA ALA A 127 -0.78 -9.51 -5.53
C ALA A 127 -1.28 -10.40 -6.68
N TYR A 128 -2.06 -9.80 -7.57
CA TYR A 128 -2.46 -10.41 -8.83
C TYR A 128 -1.23 -10.89 -9.61
N ASP A 129 -1.24 -12.14 -10.04
CA ASP A 129 -0.20 -12.69 -10.89
C ASP A 129 -0.61 -12.56 -12.37
N PRO A 130 -0.01 -11.63 -13.12
CA PRO A 130 -0.33 -11.43 -14.52
C PRO A 130 0.08 -12.62 -15.42
N ALA A 131 0.94 -13.51 -14.93
CA ALA A 131 1.34 -14.72 -15.66
C ALA A 131 0.26 -15.84 -15.60
N HIS A 132 -0.62 -15.78 -14.59
CA HIS A 132 -1.66 -16.78 -14.37
C HIS A 132 -3.03 -16.14 -14.07
N PRO A 133 -3.59 -15.32 -14.99
CA PRO A 133 -4.78 -14.52 -14.75
C PRO A 133 -6.04 -15.34 -14.45
N ASN A 134 -6.07 -16.59 -14.87
CA ASN A 134 -7.21 -17.51 -14.72
C ASN A 134 -6.89 -18.71 -13.81
N SER A 135 -5.94 -18.56 -12.89
CA SER A 135 -5.66 -19.62 -11.92
C SER A 135 -6.88 -19.90 -11.04
N ALA A 136 -7.01 -21.11 -10.54
CA ALA A 136 -8.08 -21.48 -9.61
C ALA A 136 -8.11 -20.58 -8.36
N THR A 137 -6.97 -20.04 -7.96
CA THR A 137 -6.83 -19.07 -6.88
C THR A 137 -7.45 -17.73 -7.26
N GLU A 138 -7.24 -17.25 -8.48
CA GLU A 138 -7.79 -15.98 -8.94
C GLU A 138 -9.31 -16.01 -9.04
N SER A 139 -9.88 -17.08 -9.61
CA SER A 139 -11.33 -17.27 -9.70
C SER A 139 -11.99 -17.47 -8.33
N ALA A 140 -11.30 -18.09 -7.37
CA ALA A 140 -11.80 -18.26 -6.01
C ALA A 140 -11.81 -16.95 -5.20
N CYS A 141 -11.05 -15.94 -5.62
CA CYS A 141 -10.97 -14.66 -4.92
C CYS A 141 -12.00 -13.62 -5.40
N PHE A 142 -12.72 -13.88 -6.48
CA PHE A 142 -13.70 -12.94 -7.01
C PHE A 142 -15.02 -13.61 -7.31
N ASP A 143 -16.03 -13.28 -6.49
CA ASP A 143 -17.42 -13.67 -6.69
C ASP A 143 -18.31 -12.42 -6.66
N PRO A 144 -18.85 -12.00 -7.81
CA PRO A 144 -19.77 -10.86 -7.88
C PRO A 144 -21.20 -11.17 -7.41
N GLY A 145 -21.42 -12.33 -6.79
CA GLY A 145 -22.74 -12.77 -6.34
C GLY A 145 -23.48 -13.67 -7.32
N ASN A 146 -22.78 -14.17 -8.34
CA ASN A 146 -23.37 -15.06 -9.37
C ASN A 146 -23.27 -16.55 -9.03
N SER A 147 -22.29 -16.93 -8.23
CA SER A 147 -21.93 -18.35 -8.00
C SER A 147 -22.69 -19.01 -6.87
N SER A 148 -23.37 -18.24 -6.01
CA SER A 148 -24.22 -18.82 -4.96
C SER A 148 -25.60 -19.17 -5.48
N ALA A 149 -26.25 -20.15 -4.85
CA ALA A 149 -27.63 -20.60 -5.16
C ALA A 149 -28.71 -19.48 -5.09
N GLN A 150 -28.33 -18.26 -4.82
CA GLN A 150 -29.11 -17.03 -4.80
C GLN A 150 -28.85 -16.17 -6.04
N SER A 151 -28.49 -16.82 -7.16
CA SER A 151 -28.39 -16.15 -8.46
C SER A 151 -29.74 -15.47 -8.80
N GLY A 152 -29.76 -14.17 -8.80
CA GLY A 152 -30.98 -13.39 -9.04
C GLY A 152 -30.98 -12.02 -8.37
N GLY A 153 -29.81 -11.52 -7.98
CA GLY A 153 -29.69 -10.13 -7.53
C GLY A 153 -30.06 -9.85 -6.08
N ASP A 154 -30.17 -10.83 -5.21
CA ASP A 154 -30.52 -10.64 -3.80
C ASP A 154 -29.40 -11.09 -2.82
N SER A 155 -28.21 -11.33 -3.37
CA SER A 155 -27.05 -11.76 -2.57
C SER A 155 -26.38 -10.57 -1.88
N ILE A 156 -25.88 -10.79 -0.68
CA ILE A 156 -25.03 -9.84 0.02
C ILE A 156 -23.58 -10.12 -0.38
N VAL A 157 -22.92 -9.10 -0.86
CA VAL A 157 -21.53 -9.21 -1.30
C VAL A 157 -20.62 -8.40 -0.38
N VAL A 158 -19.54 -9.03 0.05
CA VAL A 158 -18.44 -8.39 0.80
C VAL A 158 -17.28 -8.23 -0.15
N VAL A 159 -16.89 -7.00 -0.41
CA VAL A 159 -15.69 -6.67 -1.17
C VAL A 159 -14.64 -6.16 -0.20
N ARG A 160 -13.47 -6.76 -0.22
CA ARG A 160 -12.32 -6.35 0.58
C ARG A 160 -11.10 -6.21 -0.29
N VAL A 161 -10.45 -5.05 -0.16
CA VAL A 161 -9.23 -4.73 -0.91
C VAL A 161 -8.14 -4.38 0.08
N THR A 162 -6.96 -4.95 -0.12
CA THR A 162 -5.78 -4.72 0.72
C THR A 162 -4.63 -4.19 -0.11
N TYR A 163 -3.81 -3.35 0.50
CA TYR A 163 -2.62 -2.79 -0.11
C TYR A 163 -1.50 -2.61 0.93
N ASP A 164 -0.34 -3.15 0.65
CA ASP A 164 0.86 -2.92 1.48
C ASP A 164 1.46 -1.56 1.15
N TRP A 165 1.31 -0.60 2.08
CA TRP A 165 1.80 0.77 1.89
C TRP A 165 3.34 0.81 1.91
N PRO A 166 4.00 1.25 0.82
CA PRO A 166 5.46 1.18 0.71
C PRO A 166 6.20 2.29 1.47
N TYR A 167 5.50 3.37 1.84
CA TYR A 167 6.10 4.58 2.41
C TYR A 167 5.98 4.63 3.94
N SER A 168 6.34 3.57 4.63
CA SER A 168 6.47 3.61 6.09
C SER A 168 7.92 3.96 6.45
N LEU A 169 8.14 5.10 7.15
CA LEU A 169 9.44 5.40 7.76
C LEU A 169 9.69 4.40 8.89
N ASN A 170 10.52 3.43 8.61
CA ASN A 170 10.96 2.45 9.59
C ASN A 170 12.12 3.04 10.40
N LEU A 171 11.89 4.22 11.01
CA LEU A 171 12.93 5.00 11.71
C LEU A 171 13.52 4.24 12.91
N LEU A 172 12.79 3.25 13.45
CA LEU A 172 13.19 2.47 14.62
C LEU A 172 13.08 0.95 14.38
N ALA A 173 12.90 0.48 13.16
CA ALA A 173 12.66 -0.94 12.82
C ALA A 173 11.51 -1.61 13.64
N LEU A 174 10.64 -0.80 14.23
CA LEU A 174 9.57 -1.25 15.15
C LEU A 174 8.22 -1.44 14.46
N THR A 175 8.06 -1.01 13.21
CA THR A 175 6.77 -1.07 12.52
C THR A 175 6.79 -2.06 11.38
N ASN A 176 5.88 -3.01 11.43
CA ASN A 176 5.47 -3.80 10.28
C ASN A 176 4.96 -2.86 9.17
N LYS A 177 5.01 -3.33 7.92
CA LYS A 177 4.42 -2.59 6.79
C LYS A 177 2.99 -2.19 7.13
N THR A 178 2.66 -0.93 6.93
CA THR A 178 1.29 -0.44 7.10
C THR A 178 0.43 -1.06 5.99
N LYS A 179 -0.55 -1.88 6.37
CA LYS A 179 -1.52 -2.45 5.44
C LYS A 179 -2.77 -1.55 5.41
N LEU A 180 -3.09 -1.01 4.25
CA LEU A 180 -4.36 -0.31 4.02
C LEU A 180 -5.42 -1.35 3.69
N VAL A 181 -6.62 -1.21 4.26
CA VAL A 181 -7.72 -2.15 4.06
C VAL A 181 -9.00 -1.38 3.81
N ALA A 182 -9.54 -1.51 2.61
CA ALA A 182 -10.85 -1.00 2.26
C ALA A 182 -11.87 -2.16 2.22
N THR A 183 -13.01 -1.96 2.84
CA THR A 183 -14.08 -2.97 2.86
C THR A 183 -15.41 -2.29 2.57
N THR A 184 -16.19 -2.87 1.65
CA THR A 184 -17.56 -2.48 1.41
C THR A 184 -18.47 -3.70 1.42
N VAL A 185 -19.66 -3.55 1.96
CA VAL A 185 -20.69 -4.60 2.06
C VAL A 185 -21.98 -4.01 1.54
N PHE A 186 -22.61 -4.70 0.61
CA PHE A 186 -23.87 -4.27 0.02
C PHE A 186 -24.72 -5.48 -0.37
N ARG A 187 -25.99 -5.23 -0.61
CA ARG A 187 -26.92 -6.18 -1.20
C ARG A 187 -27.06 -5.87 -2.67
N ASN A 188 -26.95 -6.87 -3.51
CA ASN A 188 -27.14 -6.72 -4.93
C ASN A 188 -28.61 -6.33 -5.23
N GLU A 189 -28.79 -5.46 -6.22
CA GLU A 189 -30.11 -5.16 -6.74
C GLU A 189 -30.66 -6.38 -7.51
N PRO A 190 -31.97 -6.65 -7.47
CA PRO A 190 -32.56 -7.71 -8.25
C PRO A 190 -32.42 -7.35 -9.74
N TRP A 191 -31.55 -8.02 -10.45
CA TRP A 191 -31.49 -7.97 -11.91
C TRP A 191 -32.08 -9.23 -12.52
N PRO A 192 -32.69 -9.15 -13.70
CA PRO A 192 -33.18 -10.34 -14.36
C PRO A 192 -32.00 -11.28 -14.62
N ALA A 193 -32.11 -12.54 -14.20
CA ALA A 193 -31.14 -13.54 -14.57
C ALA A 193 -30.95 -13.46 -16.09
N SER A 194 -29.70 -13.25 -16.52
CA SER A 194 -29.41 -13.23 -17.97
C SER A 194 -29.99 -14.49 -18.55
N ALA A 195 -30.99 -14.33 -19.42
CA ALA A 195 -31.60 -15.44 -20.12
C ALA A 195 -30.45 -16.19 -20.78
N SER A 196 -30.17 -17.42 -20.32
CA SER A 196 -29.27 -18.31 -20.99
C SER A 196 -29.75 -18.39 -22.43
N THR A 197 -29.02 -17.77 -23.32
CA THR A 197 -29.28 -17.87 -24.77
C THR A 197 -29.29 -19.35 -25.14
N PRO A 198 -30.35 -19.85 -25.81
CA PRO A 198 -30.49 -21.24 -26.16
C PRO A 198 -29.40 -21.69 -27.15
#